data_0c555b3b6aad9c7e8d725d9de1248ffd
#
_entry.id   0c555b3b6aad9c7e8d725d9de1248ffd
#
_cell.length_a   1.000
_cell.length_b   1.000
_cell.length_c   1.000
_cell.angle_alpha   90.00
_cell.angle_beta   90.00
_cell.angle_gamma   90.00
#
_symmetry.space_group_name_H-M   'P 1'
#
loop_
_entity.id
_entity.type
_entity.pdbx_description
1 polymer ?
#
loop_
_entity_poly.entity_id
_entity_poly.type
_entity_poly.pdbx_seq_one_letter_code
_entity_poly.pdbx_strand_id
1 'polypeptide(L)'
;MKNTVVQKHKAVLPIYVKGLYQHKYTLKQAAESTGYTIQHLCRLKKKYAELGNAAFTHGNIGHVPPHKIDAKVRQKIACLYSGQYSDVNFSYFQKCLQEFENINVSLQTVRNILQEYGLTSPESHKIKKKKIVHRPRLRRDCEGDLLQVDGTPFAWFYKFGDENRYCLSGGIDDATGKITGLYFTQNECLYGYLEVLRQTCNTYGIPREIYSDRAAIFCHTPKGKNLAQWEKLEVMHEKRTQWQRICEDLHIHQILAWSPEAKGRVERMWRTIQGQLPMWLYKNNAQTVEEANSIISQYIAWFNKQYAVIPADDDNFYIDPPQDLDDILCAQFTRHADSHGCVSFQGTIFYAPDAPDLSHCDIMICINERGMFARYRGQYYPLVPCGEFVQQVYNDKMPQVVVNIIYRYLYAFGKEISA
;
A
#
# COMPACT_ATOMS: atom_id res chain seq x y z
N MET A 1 -29.06 30.26 7.11
CA MET A 1 -29.75 31.56 7.14
C MET A 1 -29.46 32.50 5.96
N LYS A 2 -28.28 32.49 5.32
CA LYS A 2 -27.98 33.39 4.17
C LYS A 2 -28.82 33.13 2.89
N ASN A 3 -29.24 31.89 2.64
CA ASN A 3 -30.00 31.55 1.43
C ASN A 3 -31.46 32.00 1.45
N THR A 4 -32.09 32.12 2.61
CA THR A 4 -33.51 32.50 2.75
C THR A 4 -33.74 34.00 2.49
N VAL A 5 -32.79 34.84 2.90
CA VAL A 5 -32.84 36.30 2.69
C VAL A 5 -32.69 36.65 1.21
N VAL A 6 -31.74 36.00 0.49
CA VAL A 6 -31.50 36.22 -0.93
C VAL A 6 -32.70 35.77 -1.79
N GLN A 7 -33.43 34.71 -1.43
CA GLN A 7 -34.62 34.26 -2.14
C GLN A 7 -35.80 35.24 -1.96
N LYS A 8 -36.01 35.79 -0.78
CA LYS A 8 -37.09 36.79 -0.52
C LYS A 8 -36.89 38.05 -1.35
N HIS A 9 -35.66 38.57 -1.40
CA HIS A 9 -35.37 39.77 -2.18
C HIS A 9 -35.55 39.58 -3.70
N LYS A 10 -35.22 38.42 -4.24
CA LYS A 10 -35.46 38.11 -5.67
C LYS A 10 -36.94 38.01 -6.04
N ALA A 11 -37.78 37.51 -5.18
CA ALA A 11 -39.22 37.37 -5.42
C ALA A 11 -39.95 38.72 -5.51
N VAL A 12 -39.54 39.71 -4.73
CA VAL A 12 -40.17 41.05 -4.72
C VAL A 12 -39.58 42.02 -5.72
N LEU A 13 -38.36 41.76 -6.21
CA LEU A 13 -37.67 42.65 -7.15
C LEU A 13 -38.50 43.02 -8.40
N PRO A 14 -39.17 42.07 -9.11
CA PRO A 14 -39.98 42.41 -10.26
C PRO A 14 -41.12 43.37 -9.91
N ILE A 15 -41.74 43.25 -8.73
CA ILE A 15 -42.87 44.08 -8.29
C ILE A 15 -42.39 45.55 -8.15
N TYR A 16 -41.29 45.76 -7.45
CA TYR A 16 -40.74 47.10 -7.27
C TYR A 16 -40.20 47.74 -8.53
N VAL A 17 -39.57 46.98 -9.41
CA VAL A 17 -39.07 47.48 -10.68
C VAL A 17 -40.21 47.91 -11.61
N LYS A 18 -41.30 47.09 -11.68
CA LYS A 18 -42.52 47.47 -12.38
C LYS A 18 -43.15 48.74 -11.81
N GLY A 19 -43.21 48.84 -10.45
CA GLY A 19 -43.72 49.98 -9.79
C GLY A 19 -42.86 51.24 -10.00
N LEU A 20 -41.52 51.10 -10.07
CA LEU A 20 -40.65 52.19 -10.46
C LEU A 20 -40.87 52.64 -11.91
N TYR A 21 -41.18 51.75 -12.83
CA TYR A 21 -41.52 52.10 -14.21
C TYR A 21 -42.87 52.83 -14.29
N GLN A 22 -43.83 52.44 -13.46
CA GLN A 22 -45.14 53.03 -13.37
C GLN A 22 -45.20 54.25 -12.44
N HIS A 23 -44.08 54.77 -11.94
CA HIS A 23 -43.95 55.88 -10.99
C HIS A 23 -44.67 55.70 -9.66
N LYS A 24 -44.97 54.43 -9.25
CA LYS A 24 -45.62 54.09 -7.98
C LYS A 24 -44.67 54.12 -6.75
N TYR A 25 -43.39 53.95 -6.98
CA TYR A 25 -42.35 53.93 -5.95
C TYR A 25 -41.22 54.85 -6.32
N THR A 26 -40.51 55.40 -5.32
CA THR A 26 -39.24 56.10 -5.49
C THR A 26 -38.10 55.07 -5.49
N LEU A 27 -36.96 55.45 -6.11
CA LEU A 27 -35.76 54.58 -6.12
C LEU A 27 -35.27 54.28 -4.68
N LYS A 28 -35.42 55.21 -3.76
CA LYS A 28 -35.05 55.01 -2.34
C LYS A 28 -35.91 53.97 -1.66
N GLN A 29 -37.23 54.04 -1.80
CA GLN A 29 -38.17 53.06 -1.27
C GLN A 29 -37.93 51.64 -1.86
N ALA A 30 -37.71 51.60 -3.15
CA ALA A 30 -37.39 50.32 -3.82
C ALA A 30 -36.05 49.73 -3.34
N ALA A 31 -35.03 50.54 -3.11
CA ALA A 31 -33.75 50.09 -2.57
C ALA A 31 -33.86 49.56 -1.14
N GLU A 32 -34.58 50.27 -0.30
CA GLU A 32 -34.84 49.85 1.12
C GLU A 32 -35.62 48.51 1.17
N SER A 33 -36.62 48.32 0.32
CA SER A 33 -37.47 47.14 0.31
C SER A 33 -36.83 45.93 -0.36
N THR A 34 -35.96 46.11 -1.35
CA THR A 34 -35.36 45.00 -2.11
C THR A 34 -33.93 44.65 -1.67
N GLY A 35 -33.26 45.59 -0.95
CA GLY A 35 -31.83 45.44 -0.59
C GLY A 35 -30.85 45.67 -1.75
N TYR A 36 -31.31 46.10 -2.95
CA TYR A 36 -30.46 46.39 -4.06
C TYR A 36 -30.06 47.88 -4.11
N THR A 37 -28.89 48.14 -4.67
CA THR A 37 -28.42 49.56 -4.85
C THR A 37 -29.30 50.31 -5.83
N ILE A 38 -29.42 51.65 -5.62
CA ILE A 38 -30.18 52.56 -6.50
C ILE A 38 -29.65 52.43 -7.96
N GLN A 39 -28.34 52.30 -8.15
CA GLN A 39 -27.75 52.13 -9.49
C GLN A 39 -28.21 50.82 -10.17
N HIS A 40 -28.29 49.76 -9.44
CA HIS A 40 -28.81 48.46 -9.94
C HIS A 40 -30.26 48.57 -10.35
N LEU A 41 -31.11 49.18 -9.53
CA LEU A 41 -32.52 49.39 -9.81
C LEU A 41 -32.74 50.32 -11.02
N CYS A 42 -31.92 51.38 -11.20
CA CYS A 42 -31.96 52.22 -12.38
C CYS A 42 -31.63 51.43 -13.67
N ARG A 43 -30.58 50.60 -13.63
CA ARG A 43 -30.22 49.75 -14.79
C ARG A 43 -31.34 48.75 -15.09
N LEU A 44 -31.93 48.16 -14.08
CA LEU A 44 -32.99 47.17 -14.23
C LEU A 44 -34.29 47.83 -14.72
N LYS A 45 -34.63 49.05 -14.26
CA LYS A 45 -35.76 49.86 -14.78
C LYS A 45 -35.61 50.17 -16.29
N LYS A 46 -34.41 50.56 -16.73
CA LYS A 46 -34.13 50.79 -18.17
C LYS A 46 -34.29 49.49 -18.97
N LYS A 47 -33.70 48.41 -18.47
CA LYS A 47 -33.80 47.09 -19.09
C LYS A 47 -35.26 46.57 -19.16
N TYR A 48 -36.05 46.86 -18.11
CA TYR A 48 -37.48 46.51 -18.11
C TYR A 48 -38.28 47.34 -19.15
N ALA A 49 -37.95 48.61 -19.36
CA ALA A 49 -38.58 49.42 -20.38
C ALA A 49 -38.37 48.86 -21.80
N GLU A 50 -37.20 48.26 -22.06
CA GLU A 50 -36.83 47.70 -23.36
C GLU A 50 -37.32 46.25 -23.55
N LEU A 51 -37.18 45.41 -22.55
CA LEU A 51 -37.36 43.96 -22.66
C LEU A 51 -38.56 43.41 -21.86
N GLY A 52 -39.33 44.28 -21.17
CA GLY A 52 -40.43 43.84 -20.33
C GLY A 52 -40.01 42.82 -19.25
N ASN A 53 -40.80 41.81 -19.05
CA ASN A 53 -40.52 40.75 -18.05
C ASN A 53 -39.20 39.99 -18.31
N ALA A 54 -38.71 39.92 -19.53
CA ALA A 54 -37.43 39.28 -19.84
C ALA A 54 -36.22 39.98 -19.17
N ALA A 55 -36.39 41.25 -18.72
CA ALA A 55 -35.39 41.97 -17.99
C ALA A 55 -34.96 41.29 -16.67
N PHE A 56 -35.84 40.49 -16.09
CA PHE A 56 -35.60 39.76 -14.82
C PHE A 56 -34.94 38.40 -15.03
N THR A 57 -34.86 37.97 -16.29
CA THR A 57 -34.17 36.70 -16.62
C THR A 57 -32.66 36.89 -16.50
N HIS A 58 -32.01 36.06 -15.72
CA HIS A 58 -30.55 36.12 -15.58
C HIS A 58 -29.88 35.81 -16.90
N GLY A 59 -28.95 36.64 -17.37
CA GLY A 59 -28.31 36.50 -18.68
C GLY A 59 -27.58 35.20 -18.95
N ASN A 60 -27.28 34.45 -17.88
CA ASN A 60 -26.62 33.14 -17.97
C ASN A 60 -27.61 31.96 -18.01
N ILE A 61 -28.95 32.20 -17.99
CA ILE A 61 -29.93 31.11 -18.13
C ILE A 61 -29.85 30.56 -19.56
N GLY A 62 -29.57 29.27 -19.66
CA GLY A 62 -29.38 28.58 -20.94
C GLY A 62 -27.96 28.67 -21.53
N HIS A 63 -27.06 29.45 -20.92
CA HIS A 63 -25.66 29.47 -21.35
C HIS A 63 -24.95 28.18 -20.87
N VAL A 64 -24.41 27.43 -21.83
CA VAL A 64 -23.59 26.24 -21.53
C VAL A 64 -22.17 26.71 -21.23
N PRO A 65 -21.64 26.47 -20.00
CA PRO A 65 -20.27 26.86 -19.69
C PRO A 65 -19.28 26.18 -20.66
N PRO A 66 -18.22 26.86 -21.13
CA PRO A 66 -17.26 26.29 -22.07
C PRO A 66 -16.52 25.06 -21.55
N HIS A 67 -16.49 24.86 -20.22
CA HIS A 67 -15.89 23.70 -19.56
C HIS A 67 -16.89 22.60 -19.21
N LYS A 68 -18.13 22.65 -19.75
CA LYS A 68 -19.11 21.59 -19.51
C LYS A 68 -18.66 20.31 -20.22
N ILE A 69 -18.47 19.25 -19.45
CA ILE A 69 -18.08 17.93 -19.97
C ILE A 69 -19.21 17.39 -20.85
N ASP A 70 -18.84 16.88 -22.03
CA ASP A 70 -19.76 16.29 -23.00
C ASP A 70 -20.63 15.18 -22.34
N ALA A 71 -21.89 15.10 -22.73
CA ALA A 71 -22.83 14.11 -22.24
C ALA A 71 -22.35 12.67 -22.51
N LYS A 72 -21.70 12.41 -23.65
CA LYS A 72 -21.11 11.10 -23.98
C LYS A 72 -20.01 10.71 -23.01
N VAL A 73 -19.12 11.66 -22.64
CA VAL A 73 -18.06 11.42 -21.66
C VAL A 73 -18.64 11.16 -20.26
N ARG A 74 -19.67 11.91 -19.86
CA ARG A 74 -20.37 11.71 -18.58
C ARG A 74 -21.00 10.32 -18.50
N GLN A 75 -21.69 9.90 -19.57
CA GLN A 75 -22.27 8.56 -19.68
C GLN A 75 -21.17 7.48 -19.63
N LYS A 76 -20.06 7.66 -20.37
CA LYS A 76 -18.93 6.73 -20.34
C LYS A 76 -18.36 6.55 -18.92
N ILE A 77 -18.19 7.66 -18.17
CA ILE A 77 -17.71 7.61 -16.76
C ILE A 77 -18.70 6.81 -15.90
N ALA A 78 -20.00 7.04 -16.02
CA ALA A 78 -21.00 6.30 -15.25
C ALA A 78 -21.05 4.81 -15.62
N CYS A 79 -20.96 4.46 -16.89
CA CYS A 79 -20.90 3.07 -17.36
C CYS A 79 -19.63 2.34 -16.89
N LEU A 80 -18.48 2.99 -16.94
CA LEU A 80 -17.22 2.44 -16.44
C LEU A 80 -17.33 2.13 -14.95
N TYR A 81 -17.87 3.09 -14.17
CA TYR A 81 -18.01 2.89 -12.73
C TYR A 81 -18.95 1.73 -12.39
N SER A 82 -20.16 1.70 -12.96
CA SER A 82 -21.15 0.65 -12.69
C SER A 82 -20.69 -0.75 -13.16
N GLY A 83 -19.87 -0.83 -14.20
CA GLY A 83 -19.36 -2.09 -14.75
C GLY A 83 -18.12 -2.60 -14.01
N GLN A 84 -17.00 -1.93 -14.19
CA GLN A 84 -15.69 -2.45 -13.76
C GLN A 84 -15.23 -1.93 -12.38
N TYR A 85 -15.66 -0.72 -11.99
CA TYR A 85 -15.10 0.03 -10.85
C TYR A 85 -16.09 0.20 -9.69
N SER A 86 -17.18 -0.58 -9.65
CA SER A 86 -18.25 -0.41 -8.65
C SER A 86 -17.80 -0.64 -7.19
N ASP A 87 -16.75 -1.40 -6.99
CA ASP A 87 -16.14 -1.73 -5.70
C ASP A 87 -15.01 -0.76 -5.28
N VAL A 88 -14.68 0.20 -6.14
CA VAL A 88 -13.60 1.17 -5.93
C VAL A 88 -14.16 2.49 -5.40
N ASN A 89 -13.48 3.14 -4.45
CA ASN A 89 -13.91 4.45 -3.99
C ASN A 89 -13.70 5.53 -5.07
N PHE A 90 -14.51 6.60 -5.03
CA PHE A 90 -14.49 7.65 -6.05
C PHE A 90 -13.13 8.35 -6.22
N SER A 91 -12.34 8.44 -5.15
CA SER A 91 -11.03 9.07 -5.20
C SER A 91 -10.04 8.23 -6.01
N TYR A 92 -10.06 6.92 -5.81
CA TYR A 92 -9.22 6.02 -6.59
C TYR A 92 -9.77 5.83 -8.01
N PHE A 93 -11.10 5.76 -8.19
CA PHE A 93 -11.71 5.74 -9.53
C PHE A 93 -11.29 6.93 -10.38
N GLN A 94 -11.22 8.13 -9.80
CA GLN A 94 -10.71 9.32 -10.52
C GLN A 94 -9.29 9.11 -11.03
N LYS A 95 -8.42 8.47 -10.23
CA LYS A 95 -7.05 8.15 -10.66
C LYS A 95 -7.02 7.08 -11.76
N CYS A 96 -7.90 6.06 -11.64
CA CYS A 96 -8.06 5.03 -12.68
C CYS A 96 -8.54 5.61 -14.01
N LEU A 97 -9.46 6.59 -13.98
CA LEU A 97 -9.91 7.29 -15.19
C LEU A 97 -8.75 7.99 -15.90
N GLN A 98 -7.85 8.58 -15.14
CA GLN A 98 -6.67 9.27 -15.68
C GLN A 98 -5.61 8.27 -16.19
N GLU A 99 -5.31 7.22 -15.42
CA GLU A 99 -4.23 6.28 -15.70
C GLU A 99 -4.59 5.27 -16.80
N PHE A 100 -5.79 4.68 -16.73
CA PHE A 100 -6.19 3.56 -17.59
C PHE A 100 -7.19 3.92 -18.68
N GLU A 101 -8.00 4.99 -18.48
CA GLU A 101 -9.09 5.31 -19.41
C GLU A 101 -8.83 6.60 -20.22
N ASN A 102 -7.69 7.29 -19.98
CA ASN A 102 -7.31 8.56 -20.60
C ASN A 102 -8.38 9.67 -20.42
N ILE A 103 -9.10 9.66 -19.29
CA ILE A 103 -10.12 10.65 -18.96
C ILE A 103 -9.61 11.52 -17.82
N ASN A 104 -9.27 12.78 -18.12
CA ASN A 104 -8.76 13.73 -17.12
C ASN A 104 -9.89 14.61 -16.60
N VAL A 105 -10.41 14.29 -15.42
CA VAL A 105 -11.47 15.05 -14.74
C VAL A 105 -11.16 15.20 -13.26
N SER A 106 -11.67 16.27 -12.63
CA SER A 106 -11.47 16.47 -11.19
C SER A 106 -12.33 15.47 -10.37
N LEU A 107 -11.88 15.19 -9.14
CA LEU A 107 -12.64 14.33 -8.22
C LEU A 107 -14.06 14.89 -7.97
N GLN A 108 -14.20 16.22 -7.89
CA GLN A 108 -15.52 16.84 -7.70
C GLN A 108 -16.44 16.59 -8.90
N THR A 109 -15.88 16.62 -10.11
CA THR A 109 -16.61 16.30 -11.33
C THR A 109 -17.06 14.86 -11.35
N VAL A 110 -16.18 13.91 -10.97
CA VAL A 110 -16.55 12.49 -10.83
C VAL A 110 -17.70 12.31 -9.84
N ARG A 111 -17.62 12.93 -8.67
CA ARG A 111 -18.68 12.90 -7.65
C ARG A 111 -20.00 13.42 -8.19
N ASN A 112 -20.00 14.57 -8.87
CA ASN A 112 -21.20 15.16 -9.42
C ASN A 112 -21.84 14.26 -10.49
N ILE A 113 -21.01 13.73 -11.40
CA ILE A 113 -21.48 12.82 -12.45
C ILE A 113 -22.11 11.56 -11.82
N LEU A 114 -21.37 10.85 -10.95
CA LEU A 114 -21.86 9.60 -10.38
C LEU A 114 -23.13 9.81 -9.52
N GLN A 115 -23.22 10.94 -8.81
CA GLN A 115 -24.40 11.31 -8.05
C GLN A 115 -25.62 11.57 -8.93
N GLU A 116 -25.47 12.18 -10.11
CA GLU A 116 -26.57 12.36 -11.08
C GLU A 116 -27.11 11.03 -11.60
N TYR A 117 -26.23 10.01 -11.71
CA TYR A 117 -26.64 8.65 -12.09
C TYR A 117 -27.06 7.78 -10.90
N GLY A 118 -27.15 8.34 -9.68
CA GLY A 118 -27.55 7.62 -8.46
C GLY A 118 -26.51 6.62 -7.95
N LEU A 119 -25.26 6.71 -8.41
CA LEU A 119 -24.19 5.81 -8.03
C LEU A 119 -23.48 6.31 -6.75
N THR A 120 -23.19 5.39 -5.84
CA THR A 120 -22.60 5.68 -4.54
C THR A 120 -21.26 4.97 -4.35
N SER A 121 -20.35 5.59 -3.55
CA SER A 121 -19.09 4.95 -3.20
C SER A 121 -19.30 3.85 -2.14
N PRO A 122 -18.57 2.71 -2.22
CA PRO A 122 -18.66 1.64 -1.21
C PRO A 122 -18.39 2.10 0.23
N GLU A 123 -17.63 3.17 0.40
CA GLU A 123 -17.32 3.73 1.73
C GLU A 123 -18.43 4.63 2.29
N SER A 124 -19.38 5.09 1.47
CA SER A 124 -20.46 6.00 1.89
C SER A 124 -21.44 5.36 2.87
N HIS A 125 -21.57 4.03 2.86
CA HIS A 125 -22.50 3.27 3.70
C HIS A 125 -21.90 2.81 5.04
N LYS A 126 -20.61 3.04 5.30
CA LYS A 126 -19.98 2.67 6.57
C LYS A 126 -20.48 3.58 7.68
N ILE A 127 -21.28 3.04 8.60
CA ILE A 127 -21.71 3.72 9.82
C ILE A 127 -20.46 4.16 10.58
N LYS A 128 -20.33 5.46 10.81
CA LYS A 128 -19.22 6.02 11.61
C LYS A 128 -19.38 5.57 13.06
N LYS A 129 -18.71 4.47 13.45
CA LYS A 129 -18.57 4.12 14.87
C LYS A 129 -17.85 5.27 15.58
N LYS A 130 -18.31 5.65 16.80
CA LYS A 130 -17.58 6.61 17.65
C LYS A 130 -16.15 6.08 17.80
N LYS A 131 -15.18 6.78 17.22
CA LYS A 131 -13.77 6.44 17.40
C LYS A 131 -13.35 6.84 18.80
N ILE A 132 -12.82 5.87 19.56
CA ILE A 132 -11.98 6.18 20.71
C ILE A 132 -10.75 6.88 20.12
N VAL A 133 -10.52 8.12 20.53
CA VAL A 133 -9.38 8.91 20.03
C VAL A 133 -8.17 8.49 20.85
N HIS A 134 -7.37 7.56 20.28
CA HIS A 134 -6.05 7.26 20.83
C HIS A 134 -5.07 8.36 20.44
N ARG A 135 -4.13 8.69 21.34
CA ARG A 135 -3.06 9.64 21.05
C ARG A 135 -2.17 9.06 19.94
N PRO A 136 -2.09 9.66 18.74
CA PRO A 136 -1.28 9.11 17.67
C PRO A 136 0.21 9.15 18.06
N ARG A 137 0.95 8.09 17.74
CA ARG A 137 2.42 8.12 17.81
C ARG A 137 2.95 9.19 16.85
N LEU A 138 3.89 10.00 17.32
CA LEU A 138 4.56 10.98 16.48
C LEU A 138 5.28 10.26 15.32
N ARG A 139 5.33 10.93 14.18
CA ARG A 139 6.08 10.50 13.01
C ARG A 139 7.57 10.69 13.29
N ARG A 140 8.44 9.83 12.76
CA ARG A 140 9.88 10.08 12.73
C ARG A 140 10.15 11.28 11.81
N ASP A 141 11.19 12.02 12.09
CA ASP A 141 11.49 13.25 11.37
C ASP A 141 12.28 12.97 10.09
N CYS A 142 13.16 11.97 10.09
CA CYS A 142 14.09 11.64 9.01
C CYS A 142 13.72 10.36 8.28
N GLU A 143 13.97 10.31 6.98
CA GLU A 143 13.84 9.12 6.14
C GLU A 143 14.87 8.04 6.56
N GLY A 144 14.49 6.77 6.55
CA GLY A 144 15.35 5.65 6.93
C GLY A 144 15.51 5.44 8.44
N ASP A 145 14.97 6.34 9.28
CA ASP A 145 15.05 6.21 10.73
C ASP A 145 14.22 5.03 11.26
N LEU A 146 13.03 4.79 10.71
CA LEU A 146 12.16 3.70 11.12
C LEU A 146 11.37 3.14 9.93
N LEU A 147 11.61 1.87 9.65
CA LEU A 147 10.82 1.06 8.72
C LEU A 147 9.75 0.27 9.50
N GLN A 148 8.47 0.42 9.18
CA GLN A 148 7.42 -0.45 9.70
C GLN A 148 7.18 -1.59 8.72
N VAL A 149 7.26 -2.84 9.20
CA VAL A 149 6.96 -4.04 8.42
C VAL A 149 5.71 -4.74 8.96
N ASP A 150 4.88 -5.23 8.04
CA ASP A 150 3.65 -5.95 8.37
C ASP A 150 3.19 -6.77 7.17
N GLY A 151 2.35 -7.79 7.41
CA GLY A 151 1.74 -8.60 6.39
C GLY A 151 0.22 -8.56 6.48
N THR A 152 -0.45 -8.68 5.33
CA THR A 152 -1.91 -8.72 5.30
C THR A 152 -2.42 -9.80 4.34
N PRO A 153 -3.14 -10.80 4.85
CA PRO A 153 -3.82 -11.77 4.01
C PRO A 153 -5.12 -11.18 3.45
N PHE A 154 -5.27 -11.19 2.12
CA PHE A 154 -6.46 -10.67 1.44
C PHE A 154 -6.72 -11.44 0.14
N ALA A 155 -7.94 -11.40 -0.39
CA ALA A 155 -8.30 -11.97 -1.69
C ALA A 155 -7.89 -11.00 -2.82
N TRP A 156 -6.57 -10.91 -3.09
CA TRP A 156 -6.01 -9.91 -4.00
C TRP A 156 -6.45 -10.06 -5.45
N PHE A 157 -6.79 -11.29 -5.86
CA PHE A 157 -7.12 -11.64 -7.23
C PHE A 157 -8.64 -11.88 -7.45
N TYR A 158 -9.49 -11.43 -6.51
CA TYR A 158 -10.94 -11.65 -6.59
C TYR A 158 -11.57 -11.10 -7.89
N LYS A 159 -10.96 -10.10 -8.50
CA LYS A 159 -11.42 -9.58 -9.80
C LYS A 159 -11.23 -10.53 -10.97
N PHE A 160 -10.38 -11.52 -10.82
CA PHE A 160 -10.20 -12.62 -11.76
C PHE A 160 -10.99 -13.87 -11.37
N GLY A 161 -11.80 -13.80 -10.30
CA GLY A 161 -12.58 -14.94 -9.78
C GLY A 161 -11.82 -15.82 -8.78
N ASP A 162 -10.60 -15.45 -8.40
CA ASP A 162 -9.84 -16.14 -7.36
C ASP A 162 -10.07 -15.46 -6.00
N GLU A 163 -10.87 -16.11 -5.15
CA GLU A 163 -11.20 -15.67 -3.80
C GLU A 163 -10.23 -16.17 -2.73
N ASN A 164 -9.19 -16.92 -3.11
CA ASN A 164 -8.16 -17.35 -2.19
C ASN A 164 -7.44 -16.14 -1.58
N ARG A 165 -7.05 -16.30 -0.32
CA ARG A 165 -6.32 -15.26 0.40
C ARG A 165 -4.83 -15.52 0.31
N TYR A 166 -4.12 -14.57 -0.24
CA TYR A 166 -2.66 -14.55 -0.31
C TYR A 166 -2.12 -13.48 0.62
N CYS A 167 -0.96 -13.71 1.22
CA CYS A 167 -0.33 -12.70 2.06
C CYS A 167 0.47 -11.72 1.21
N LEU A 168 0.25 -10.43 1.42
CA LEU A 168 1.12 -9.37 0.94
C LEU A 168 1.93 -8.84 2.11
N SER A 169 3.23 -9.10 2.12
CA SER A 169 4.19 -8.50 3.04
C SER A 169 4.58 -7.11 2.53
N GLY A 170 4.76 -6.14 3.44
CA GLY A 170 5.12 -4.78 3.03
C GLY A 170 5.92 -4.02 4.06
N GLY A 171 6.70 -3.05 3.57
CA GLY A 171 7.46 -2.10 4.36
C GLY A 171 7.05 -0.66 4.03
N ILE A 172 6.89 0.16 5.06
CA ILE A 172 6.61 1.58 4.94
C ILE A 172 7.58 2.40 5.78
N ASP A 173 8.22 3.38 5.18
CA ASP A 173 9.03 4.36 5.89
C ASP A 173 8.14 5.27 6.75
N ASP A 174 8.47 5.41 8.02
CA ASP A 174 7.64 6.14 8.99
C ASP A 174 7.63 7.64 8.74
N ALA A 175 8.74 8.21 8.31
CA ALA A 175 8.90 9.64 8.08
C ALA A 175 8.18 10.10 6.82
N THR A 176 8.35 9.39 5.72
CA THR A 176 7.83 9.80 4.41
C THR A 176 6.51 9.16 4.05
N GLY A 177 6.19 8.00 4.66
CA GLY A 177 5.07 7.18 4.25
C GLY A 177 5.27 6.50 2.89
N LYS A 178 6.50 6.47 2.35
CA LYS A 178 6.86 5.70 1.17
C LYS A 178 6.74 4.21 1.45
N ILE A 179 6.15 3.46 0.55
CA ILE A 179 6.29 2.02 0.52
C ILE A 179 7.69 1.70 0.00
N THR A 180 8.46 0.96 0.78
CA THR A 180 9.85 0.60 0.44
C THR A 180 9.96 -0.76 -0.21
N GLY A 181 8.98 -1.63 0.03
CA GLY A 181 8.88 -2.94 -0.60
C GLY A 181 7.50 -3.56 -0.39
N LEU A 182 7.09 -4.38 -1.35
CA LEU A 182 5.90 -5.22 -1.31
C LEU A 182 6.22 -6.58 -1.94
N TYR A 183 5.75 -7.66 -1.33
CA TYR A 183 5.95 -9.00 -1.89
C TYR A 183 4.82 -9.95 -1.54
N PHE A 184 4.27 -10.63 -2.55
CA PHE A 184 3.22 -11.63 -2.40
C PHE A 184 3.79 -13.01 -2.08
N THR A 185 3.13 -13.71 -1.15
CA THR A 185 3.37 -15.11 -0.84
C THR A 185 2.05 -15.84 -0.64
N GLN A 186 2.04 -17.17 -0.74
CA GLN A 186 0.84 -17.98 -0.48
C GLN A 186 0.31 -17.76 0.94
N ASN A 187 1.21 -17.79 1.92
CA ASN A 187 0.92 -17.56 3.33
C ASN A 187 1.97 -16.59 3.90
N GLU A 188 1.66 -15.98 5.04
CA GLU A 188 2.62 -15.16 5.75
C GLU A 188 3.85 -15.97 6.16
N CYS A 189 5.03 -15.56 5.71
CA CYS A 189 6.27 -16.28 5.95
C CYS A 189 7.46 -15.33 5.96
N LEU A 190 8.56 -15.81 6.53
CA LEU A 190 9.82 -15.06 6.61
C LEU A 190 10.29 -14.58 5.23
N TYR A 191 10.19 -15.42 4.19
CA TYR A 191 10.68 -15.09 2.85
C TYR A 191 10.04 -13.82 2.29
N GLY A 192 8.72 -13.62 2.50
CA GLY A 192 8.05 -12.40 2.07
C GLY A 192 8.65 -11.13 2.69
N TYR A 193 9.02 -11.20 3.96
CA TYR A 193 9.68 -10.09 4.65
C TYR A 193 11.13 -9.89 4.22
N LEU A 194 11.85 -10.97 3.89
CA LEU A 194 13.20 -10.86 3.34
C LEU A 194 13.19 -10.15 1.99
N GLU A 195 12.23 -10.46 1.12
CA GLU A 195 12.09 -9.79 -0.17
C GLU A 195 11.70 -8.31 -0.01
N VAL A 196 10.83 -7.97 0.95
CA VAL A 196 10.54 -6.57 1.31
C VAL A 196 11.80 -5.84 1.78
N LEU A 197 12.60 -6.46 2.64
CA LEU A 197 13.86 -5.88 3.12
C LEU A 197 14.90 -5.77 2.00
N ARG A 198 14.98 -6.75 1.10
CA ARG A 198 15.84 -6.73 -0.10
C ARG A 198 15.48 -5.54 -0.99
N GLN A 199 14.19 -5.35 -1.31
CA GLN A 199 13.71 -4.21 -2.10
C GLN A 199 14.06 -2.88 -1.41
N THR A 200 13.87 -2.81 -0.08
CA THR A 200 14.22 -1.63 0.71
C THR A 200 15.71 -1.32 0.62
N CYS A 201 16.57 -2.31 0.91
CA CYS A 201 18.03 -2.13 0.92
C CYS A 201 18.56 -1.76 -0.47
N ASN A 202 18.07 -2.38 -1.52
CA ASN A 202 18.53 -2.11 -2.89
C ASN A 202 18.08 -0.75 -3.43
N THR A 203 16.95 -0.21 -2.94
CA THR A 203 16.38 1.04 -3.46
C THR A 203 16.76 2.25 -2.61
N TYR A 204 16.78 2.08 -1.30
CA TYR A 204 16.96 3.18 -0.34
C TYR A 204 18.19 2.99 0.54
N GLY A 205 18.52 1.75 0.88
CA GLY A 205 19.56 1.39 1.85
C GLY A 205 18.99 0.61 3.05
N ILE A 206 19.88 0.29 3.99
CA ILE A 206 19.54 -0.39 5.25
C ILE A 206 18.93 0.63 6.21
N PRO A 207 17.69 0.42 6.72
CA PRO A 207 17.08 1.30 7.70
C PRO A 207 17.75 1.17 9.07
N ARG A 208 17.76 2.24 9.86
CA ARG A 208 18.32 2.24 11.21
C ARG A 208 17.53 1.34 12.17
N GLU A 209 16.20 1.43 12.12
CA GLU A 209 15.29 0.67 12.97
C GLU A 209 14.19 0.00 12.17
N ILE A 210 13.75 -1.19 12.62
CA ILE A 210 12.57 -1.87 12.08
C ILE A 210 11.54 -2.07 13.19
N TYR A 211 10.30 -1.69 12.91
CA TYR A 211 9.15 -1.89 13.77
C TYR A 211 8.27 -3.03 13.24
N SER A 212 8.13 -4.11 14.01
CA SER A 212 7.32 -5.28 13.68
C SER A 212 6.37 -5.65 14.83
N ASP A 213 5.42 -6.53 14.57
CA ASP A 213 4.66 -7.16 15.65
C ASP A 213 5.45 -8.28 16.33
N ARG A 214 4.74 -9.04 17.17
CA ARG A 214 5.32 -10.18 17.91
C ARG A 214 4.95 -11.53 17.30
N ALA A 215 4.70 -11.58 15.99
CA ALA A 215 4.52 -12.84 15.30
C ALA A 215 5.78 -13.71 15.46
N ALA A 216 5.60 -15.04 15.39
CA ALA A 216 6.67 -16.02 15.58
C ALA A 216 7.83 -15.86 14.57
N ILE A 217 7.61 -15.15 13.47
CA ILE A 217 8.63 -14.79 12.48
C ILE A 217 9.63 -13.79 13.10
N PHE A 218 9.12 -12.80 13.84
CA PHE A 218 9.90 -11.68 14.34
C PHE A 218 10.49 -11.92 15.73
N CYS A 219 9.84 -12.75 16.57
CA CYS A 219 10.37 -13.06 17.90
C CYS A 219 9.82 -14.40 18.42
N HIS A 220 10.60 -15.06 19.26
CA HIS A 220 10.10 -16.19 20.03
C HIS A 220 9.23 -15.70 21.19
N THR A 221 7.96 -16.10 21.18
CA THR A 221 7.06 -15.84 22.32
C THR A 221 7.11 -17.06 23.24
N PRO A 222 7.53 -16.91 24.51
CA PRO A 222 7.56 -18.02 25.46
C PRO A 222 6.17 -18.63 25.64
N LYS A 223 6.06 -19.94 25.51
CA LYS A 223 4.83 -20.69 25.83
C LYS A 223 4.76 -20.89 27.34
N GLY A 224 3.99 -20.07 28.05
CA GLY A 224 3.73 -20.23 29.48
C GLY A 224 2.84 -19.10 30.00
N LYS A 225 1.68 -19.45 30.56
CA LYS A 225 0.71 -18.47 31.09
C LYS A 225 1.21 -17.73 32.35
N ASN A 226 2.24 -18.26 33.03
CA ASN A 226 2.66 -17.82 34.38
C ASN A 226 4.08 -17.23 34.43
N LEU A 227 4.74 -16.98 33.29
CA LEU A 227 6.07 -16.36 33.29
C LEU A 227 5.96 -14.87 33.60
N ALA A 228 6.81 -14.39 34.49
CA ALA A 228 6.95 -12.96 34.76
C ALA A 228 7.46 -12.21 33.50
N GLN A 229 7.24 -10.90 33.44
CA GLN A 229 7.57 -10.12 32.24
C GLN A 229 9.07 -10.14 31.92
N TRP A 230 9.93 -10.17 32.94
CA TRP A 230 11.38 -10.27 32.79
C TRP A 230 11.84 -11.65 32.30
N GLU A 231 11.23 -12.76 32.79
CA GLU A 231 11.49 -14.12 32.31
C GLU A 231 11.12 -14.29 30.83
N LYS A 232 10.03 -13.64 30.39
CA LYS A 232 9.64 -13.59 28.97
C LYS A 232 10.69 -12.88 28.13
N LEU A 233 11.28 -11.83 28.64
CA LEU A 233 12.35 -11.09 27.97
C LEU A 233 13.63 -11.93 27.86
N GLU A 234 14.03 -12.64 28.91
CA GLU A 234 15.22 -13.53 28.87
C GLU A 234 15.05 -14.65 27.83
N VAL A 235 13.93 -15.34 27.81
CA VAL A 235 13.69 -16.39 26.80
C VAL A 235 13.67 -15.82 25.37
N MET A 236 13.18 -14.61 25.18
CA MET A 236 13.23 -13.91 23.88
C MET A 236 14.67 -13.57 23.46
N HIS A 237 15.56 -13.31 24.41
CA HIS A 237 16.98 -13.04 24.14
C HIS A 237 17.80 -14.31 23.88
N GLU A 238 17.45 -15.42 24.56
CA GLU A 238 18.18 -16.70 24.40
C GLU A 238 17.91 -17.41 23.07
N LYS A 239 16.68 -17.30 22.54
CA LYS A 239 16.27 -17.96 21.28
C LYS A 239 15.97 -16.95 20.21
N ARG A 240 16.94 -16.71 19.33
CA ARG A 240 16.80 -15.78 18.21
C ARG A 240 16.09 -16.43 17.02
N THR A 241 15.14 -15.71 16.41
CA THR A 241 14.55 -16.09 15.13
C THR A 241 15.54 -15.85 13.99
N GLN A 242 15.26 -16.39 12.80
CA GLN A 242 16.06 -16.06 11.59
C GLN A 242 16.02 -14.55 11.29
N TRP A 243 14.85 -13.93 11.41
CA TRP A 243 14.68 -12.49 11.24
C TRP A 243 15.58 -11.67 12.17
N GLN A 244 15.61 -12.03 13.46
CA GLN A 244 16.46 -11.34 14.44
C GLN A 244 17.95 -11.42 14.11
N ARG A 245 18.43 -12.62 13.67
CA ARG A 245 19.81 -12.79 13.22
C ARG A 245 20.14 -11.92 12.02
N ILE A 246 19.25 -11.85 11.04
CA ILE A 246 19.40 -11.03 9.86
C ILE A 246 19.43 -9.53 10.23
N CYS A 247 18.56 -9.09 11.12
CA CYS A 247 18.59 -7.71 11.63
C CYS A 247 19.95 -7.40 12.32
N GLU A 248 20.49 -8.36 13.08
CA GLU A 248 21.80 -8.21 13.74
C GLU A 248 22.95 -8.18 12.71
N ASP A 249 22.96 -9.09 11.73
CA ASP A 249 23.95 -9.12 10.65
C ASP A 249 23.95 -7.81 9.83
N LEU A 250 22.80 -7.15 9.71
CA LEU A 250 22.64 -5.85 9.03
C LEU A 250 22.71 -4.64 9.98
N HIS A 251 22.99 -4.85 11.26
CA HIS A 251 23.02 -3.80 12.29
C HIS A 251 21.71 -3.00 12.43
N ILE A 252 20.57 -3.63 12.16
CA ILE A 252 19.26 -3.02 12.28
C ILE A 252 18.71 -3.23 13.70
N HIS A 253 18.32 -2.15 14.36
CA HIS A 253 17.67 -2.24 15.66
C HIS A 253 16.20 -2.61 15.51
N GLN A 254 15.80 -3.81 16.03
CA GLN A 254 14.40 -4.25 15.98
C GLN A 254 13.61 -3.72 17.18
N ILE A 255 12.47 -3.08 16.88
CA ILE A 255 11.49 -2.64 17.87
C ILE A 255 10.24 -3.52 17.74
N LEU A 256 9.89 -4.24 18.80
CA LEU A 256 8.69 -5.09 18.85
C LEU A 256 7.49 -4.32 19.40
N ALA A 257 6.40 -4.27 18.63
CA ALA A 257 5.16 -3.62 19.04
C ALA A 257 4.58 -4.23 20.32
N TRP A 258 4.25 -3.41 21.32
CA TRP A 258 3.53 -3.83 22.53
C TRP A 258 2.02 -3.70 22.39
N SER A 259 1.55 -2.84 21.50
CA SER A 259 0.12 -2.61 21.26
C SER A 259 -0.19 -2.40 19.78
N PRO A 260 -1.41 -2.79 19.34
CA PRO A 260 -1.86 -2.55 17.95
C PRO A 260 -1.89 -1.07 17.55
N GLU A 261 -2.16 -0.17 18.51
CA GLU A 261 -2.29 1.27 18.24
C GLU A 261 -1.00 1.91 17.71
N ALA A 262 0.14 1.29 18.01
CA ALA A 262 1.44 1.77 17.56
C ALA A 262 1.67 1.57 16.04
N LYS A 263 0.87 0.69 15.38
CA LYS A 263 0.92 0.35 13.95
C LYS A 263 -0.01 1.19 13.05
N GLY A 264 -0.59 2.27 13.53
CA GLY A 264 -1.63 3.02 12.82
C GLY A 264 -1.26 3.58 11.43
N ARG A 265 0.03 3.58 11.02
CA ARG A 265 0.47 3.97 9.66
C ARG A 265 0.39 2.80 8.71
N VAL A 266 0.97 1.66 9.07
CA VAL A 266 0.92 0.46 8.24
C VAL A 266 -0.53 -0.03 8.07
N GLU A 267 -1.39 0.10 9.09
CA GLU A 267 -2.82 -0.20 8.98
C GLU A 267 -3.54 0.71 7.96
N ARG A 268 -3.21 2.00 7.94
CA ARG A 268 -3.75 2.93 6.94
C ARG A 268 -3.25 2.62 5.53
N MET A 269 -1.98 2.26 5.41
CA MET A 269 -1.40 1.79 4.16
C MET A 269 -2.19 0.58 3.65
N TRP A 270 -2.40 -0.45 4.47
CA TRP A 270 -3.13 -1.65 4.08
C TRP A 270 -4.56 -1.35 3.63
N ARG A 271 -5.27 -0.51 4.36
CA ARG A 271 -6.63 -0.10 3.96
C ARG A 271 -6.63 0.57 2.58
N THR A 272 -5.63 1.37 2.29
CA THR A 272 -5.50 2.03 0.98
C THR A 272 -5.14 1.01 -0.10
N ILE A 273 -4.16 0.14 0.15
CA ILE A 273 -3.71 -0.89 -0.80
C ILE A 273 -4.85 -1.89 -1.09
N GLN A 274 -5.55 -2.40 -0.08
CA GLN A 274 -6.69 -3.31 -0.25
C GLN A 274 -7.82 -2.70 -1.10
N GLY A 275 -8.02 -1.39 -1.02
CA GLY A 275 -9.00 -0.69 -1.85
C GLY A 275 -8.53 -0.33 -3.26
N GLN A 276 -7.27 -0.58 -3.61
CA GLN A 276 -6.67 -0.11 -4.87
C GLN A 276 -5.96 -1.21 -5.66
N LEU A 277 -5.10 -1.98 -5.01
CA LEU A 277 -4.23 -2.95 -5.65
C LEU A 277 -4.99 -4.04 -6.44
N PRO A 278 -6.12 -4.60 -5.98
CA PRO A 278 -6.87 -5.58 -6.78
C PRO A 278 -7.29 -5.05 -8.14
N MET A 279 -7.74 -3.80 -8.22
CA MET A 279 -8.10 -3.16 -9.49
C MET A 279 -6.86 -2.88 -10.34
N TRP A 280 -5.76 -2.47 -9.70
CA TRP A 280 -4.50 -2.20 -10.40
C TRP A 280 -3.92 -3.49 -11.02
N LEU A 281 -3.92 -4.61 -10.27
CA LEU A 281 -3.54 -5.94 -10.79
C LEU A 281 -4.44 -6.36 -11.96
N TYR A 282 -5.76 -6.17 -11.83
CA TYR A 282 -6.72 -6.49 -12.87
C TYR A 282 -6.43 -5.71 -14.17
N LYS A 283 -6.15 -4.41 -14.06
CA LYS A 283 -5.85 -3.56 -15.23
C LYS A 283 -4.51 -3.90 -15.89
N ASN A 284 -3.57 -4.45 -15.14
CA ASN A 284 -2.28 -4.89 -15.64
C ASN A 284 -2.23 -6.40 -15.97
N ASN A 285 -3.38 -7.09 -15.90
CA ASN A 285 -3.55 -8.51 -16.21
C ASN A 285 -2.61 -9.44 -15.40
N ALA A 286 -2.28 -9.07 -14.16
CA ALA A 286 -1.51 -9.90 -13.25
C ALA A 286 -2.45 -10.79 -12.43
N GLN A 287 -2.54 -12.07 -12.78
CA GLN A 287 -3.52 -13.03 -12.29
C GLN A 287 -2.95 -13.97 -11.22
N THR A 288 -1.63 -14.09 -11.15
CA THR A 288 -0.92 -14.99 -10.23
C THR A 288 0.00 -14.21 -9.29
N VAL A 289 0.43 -14.86 -8.22
CA VAL A 289 1.41 -14.32 -7.26
C VAL A 289 2.72 -13.95 -7.97
N GLU A 290 3.18 -14.79 -8.87
CA GLU A 290 4.43 -14.62 -9.62
C GLU A 290 4.33 -13.41 -10.57
N GLU A 291 3.23 -13.30 -11.32
CA GLU A 291 2.98 -12.17 -12.21
C GLU A 291 2.86 -10.86 -11.41
N ALA A 292 2.13 -10.89 -10.28
CA ALA A 292 2.00 -9.74 -9.41
C ALA A 292 3.36 -9.27 -8.86
N ASN A 293 4.21 -10.20 -8.39
CA ASN A 293 5.56 -9.88 -7.91
C ASN A 293 6.46 -9.31 -9.00
N SER A 294 6.29 -9.74 -10.26
CA SER A 294 7.09 -9.23 -11.39
C SER A 294 6.83 -7.75 -11.71
N ILE A 295 5.63 -7.23 -11.38
CA ILE A 295 5.23 -5.86 -11.71
C ILE A 295 5.00 -4.97 -10.48
N ILE A 296 5.10 -5.51 -9.26
CA ILE A 296 4.74 -4.78 -8.02
C ILE A 296 5.56 -3.50 -7.82
N SER A 297 6.79 -3.46 -8.31
CA SER A 297 7.64 -2.27 -8.28
C SER A 297 7.02 -1.06 -8.98
N GLN A 298 6.25 -1.29 -10.06
CA GLN A 298 5.53 -0.23 -10.79
C GLN A 298 4.40 0.35 -9.92
N TYR A 299 3.69 -0.52 -9.18
CA TYR A 299 2.68 -0.08 -8.23
C TYR A 299 3.30 0.72 -7.08
N ILE A 300 4.42 0.27 -6.53
CA ILE A 300 5.16 0.99 -5.48
C ILE A 300 5.54 2.40 -5.96
N ALA A 301 6.13 2.52 -7.14
CA ALA A 301 6.51 3.80 -7.72
C ALA A 301 5.30 4.72 -7.91
N TRP A 302 4.20 4.19 -8.46
CA TRP A 302 2.96 4.92 -8.62
C TRP A 302 2.37 5.36 -7.26
N PHE A 303 2.31 4.45 -6.28
CA PHE A 303 1.79 4.74 -4.94
C PHE A 303 2.59 5.83 -4.26
N ASN A 304 3.92 5.74 -4.27
CA ASN A 304 4.81 6.71 -3.64
C ASN A 304 4.66 8.10 -4.26
N LYS A 305 4.54 8.18 -5.58
CA LYS A 305 4.25 9.46 -6.28
C LYS A 305 2.94 10.09 -5.83
N GLN A 306 1.94 9.29 -5.44
CA GLN A 306 0.61 9.78 -5.07
C GLN A 306 0.48 10.14 -3.58
N TYR A 307 1.22 9.46 -2.69
CA TYR A 307 0.93 9.46 -1.25
C TYR A 307 2.13 9.76 -0.36
N ALA A 308 3.36 9.69 -0.86
CA ALA A 308 4.53 10.06 -0.09
C ALA A 308 4.51 11.54 0.28
N VAL A 309 5.07 11.85 1.43
CA VAL A 309 5.22 13.21 1.93
C VAL A 309 6.70 13.54 2.13
N ILE A 310 7.04 14.81 2.14
CA ILE A 310 8.37 15.27 2.48
C ILE A 310 8.59 15.03 3.98
N PRO A 311 9.75 14.45 4.41
CA PRO A 311 10.07 14.29 5.82
C PRO A 311 10.21 15.63 6.53
N ALA A 312 10.17 15.64 7.84
CA ALA A 312 10.28 16.88 8.64
C ALA A 312 11.72 17.40 8.66
N ASP A 313 12.70 16.50 8.50
CA ASP A 313 14.13 16.79 8.43
C ASP A 313 14.71 16.12 7.20
N ASP A 314 15.66 16.79 6.54
CA ASP A 314 16.30 16.34 5.30
C ASP A 314 17.39 15.28 5.52
N ASP A 315 17.76 14.98 6.77
CA ASP A 315 18.71 13.91 7.10
C ASP A 315 18.15 12.54 6.65
N ASN A 316 19.07 11.70 6.15
CA ASN A 316 18.76 10.35 5.69
C ASN A 316 19.54 9.32 6.50
N PHE A 317 18.84 8.40 7.16
CA PHE A 317 19.41 7.34 7.98
C PHE A 317 19.63 6.00 7.26
N TYR A 318 19.26 5.90 5.98
CA TYR A 318 19.58 4.74 5.18
C TYR A 318 21.10 4.63 4.97
N ILE A 319 21.66 3.43 5.15
CA ILE A 319 23.07 3.11 4.96
C ILE A 319 23.21 2.19 3.76
N ASP A 320 24.28 2.36 2.98
CA ASP A 320 24.54 1.51 1.82
C ASP A 320 24.61 0.02 2.21
N PRO A 321 23.95 -0.88 1.46
CA PRO A 321 23.96 -2.30 1.75
C PRO A 321 25.34 -2.93 1.46
N PRO A 322 25.72 -4.00 2.19
CA PRO A 322 26.94 -4.73 1.94
C PRO A 322 26.84 -5.51 0.61
N GLN A 323 27.99 -5.86 0.03
CA GLN A 323 28.04 -6.59 -1.25
C GLN A 323 27.44 -8.01 -1.16
N ASP A 324 27.48 -8.62 0.02
CA ASP A 324 26.93 -9.95 0.32
C ASP A 324 25.48 -9.91 0.87
N LEU A 325 24.75 -8.81 0.61
CA LEU A 325 23.36 -8.65 1.07
C LEU A 325 22.49 -9.87 0.76
N ASP A 326 22.62 -10.45 -0.44
CA ASP A 326 21.84 -11.62 -0.85
C ASP A 326 22.16 -12.88 -0.06
N ASP A 327 23.37 -13.01 0.46
CA ASP A 327 23.78 -14.11 1.30
C ASP A 327 23.29 -13.93 2.75
N ILE A 328 23.13 -12.69 3.18
CA ILE A 328 22.52 -12.37 4.47
C ILE A 328 20.99 -12.56 4.41
N LEU A 329 20.34 -12.03 3.36
CA LEU A 329 18.89 -12.12 3.14
C LEU A 329 18.49 -13.47 2.51
N CYS A 330 18.72 -14.55 3.22
CA CYS A 330 18.46 -15.92 2.77
C CYS A 330 17.65 -16.73 3.80
N ALA A 331 17.05 -17.84 3.36
CA ALA A 331 16.47 -18.82 4.28
C ALA A 331 17.60 -19.60 4.95
N GLN A 332 17.63 -19.64 6.29
CA GLN A 332 18.71 -20.18 7.11
C GLN A 332 18.26 -21.39 7.92
N PHE A 333 19.04 -22.47 7.89
CA PHE A 333 18.77 -23.71 8.62
C PHE A 333 20.06 -24.23 9.28
N THR A 334 20.10 -24.28 10.60
CA THR A 334 21.24 -24.87 11.30
C THR A 334 21.19 -26.39 11.18
N ARG A 335 22.34 -27.01 10.85
CA ARG A 335 22.54 -28.45 10.77
C ARG A 335 23.90 -28.82 11.37
N HIS A 336 23.94 -30.02 11.96
CA HIS A 336 25.17 -30.63 12.43
C HIS A 336 25.78 -31.50 11.32
N ALA A 337 27.04 -31.28 11.01
CA ALA A 337 27.77 -32.07 10.03
C ALA A 337 28.23 -33.37 10.66
N ASP A 338 28.24 -34.47 9.89
CA ASP A 338 28.71 -35.79 10.31
C ASP A 338 30.24 -35.86 10.41
N SER A 339 30.80 -37.06 10.66
CA SER A 339 32.24 -37.27 10.74
C SER A 339 33.00 -37.06 9.43
N HIS A 340 32.31 -36.92 8.29
CA HIS A 340 32.86 -36.66 6.99
C HIS A 340 32.61 -35.19 6.53
N GLY A 341 32.07 -34.35 7.40
CA GLY A 341 31.71 -32.98 7.07
C GLY A 341 30.46 -32.85 6.18
N CYS A 342 29.68 -33.93 6.05
CA CYS A 342 28.45 -33.92 5.28
C CYS A 342 27.24 -33.52 6.14
N VAL A 343 26.24 -32.90 5.51
CA VAL A 343 25.00 -32.49 6.17
C VAL A 343 23.77 -33.05 5.47
N SER A 344 22.84 -33.58 6.25
CA SER A 344 21.56 -34.00 5.75
C SER A 344 20.54 -32.85 5.80
N PHE A 345 19.92 -32.56 4.65
CA PHE A 345 18.88 -31.55 4.52
C PHE A 345 17.80 -32.01 3.54
N GLN A 346 16.55 -32.04 3.98
CA GLN A 346 15.38 -32.45 3.18
C GLN A 346 15.56 -33.81 2.48
N GLY A 347 16.15 -34.79 3.17
CA GLY A 347 16.35 -36.14 2.65
C GLY A 347 17.54 -36.30 1.70
N THR A 348 18.24 -35.22 1.39
CA THR A 348 19.46 -35.22 0.56
C THR A 348 20.67 -34.94 1.45
N ILE A 349 21.78 -35.62 1.16
CA ILE A 349 23.08 -35.39 1.82
C ILE A 349 23.87 -34.39 0.96
N PHE A 350 24.44 -33.40 1.58
CA PHE A 350 25.27 -32.36 0.93
C PHE A 350 26.66 -32.30 1.58
N TYR A 351 27.65 -31.89 0.79
CA TYR A 351 28.97 -31.51 1.29
C TYR A 351 29.41 -30.19 0.66
N ALA A 352 30.39 -29.53 1.26
CA ALA A 352 30.96 -28.30 0.75
C ALA A 352 32.43 -28.54 0.34
N PRO A 353 32.75 -28.73 -0.97
CA PRO A 353 34.08 -29.16 -1.41
C PRO A 353 35.17 -28.15 -1.07
N ASP A 354 34.85 -26.86 -1.11
CA ASP A 354 35.81 -25.77 -0.90
C ASP A 354 35.88 -25.31 0.57
N ALA A 355 35.11 -25.95 1.47
CA ALA A 355 35.12 -25.59 2.89
C ALA A 355 36.30 -26.22 3.65
N PRO A 356 36.73 -25.63 4.76
CA PRO A 356 37.62 -26.32 5.70
C PRO A 356 36.92 -27.56 6.27
N ASP A 357 37.67 -28.37 7.05
CA ASP A 357 37.05 -29.53 7.72
C ASP A 357 35.86 -29.11 8.56
N LEU A 358 34.68 -29.58 8.19
CA LEU A 358 33.40 -29.32 8.83
C LEU A 358 32.95 -30.47 9.75
N SER A 359 33.78 -31.50 9.93
CA SER A 359 33.45 -32.68 10.73
C SER A 359 32.97 -32.29 12.12
N HIS A 360 31.80 -32.81 12.51
CA HIS A 360 31.16 -32.55 13.79
C HIS A 360 30.92 -31.07 14.13
N CYS A 361 30.84 -30.21 13.10
CA CYS A 361 30.56 -28.76 13.27
C CYS A 361 29.08 -28.47 13.05
N ASP A 362 28.59 -27.45 13.77
CA ASP A 362 27.31 -26.81 13.44
C ASP A 362 27.52 -25.81 12.30
N ILE A 363 26.82 -26.01 11.21
CA ILE A 363 26.84 -25.15 10.06
C ILE A 363 25.45 -24.58 9.78
N MET A 364 25.42 -23.44 9.14
CA MET A 364 24.17 -22.83 8.69
C MET A 364 24.02 -23.05 7.19
N ILE A 365 22.96 -23.78 6.79
CA ILE A 365 22.56 -23.88 5.38
C ILE A 365 21.82 -22.62 5.03
N CYS A 366 22.33 -21.86 4.05
CA CYS A 366 21.77 -20.66 3.50
C CYS A 366 21.20 -20.96 2.09
N ILE A 367 19.95 -20.55 1.86
CA ILE A 367 19.25 -20.80 0.58
C ILE A 367 18.74 -19.47 0.04
N ASN A 368 19.23 -19.06 -1.12
CA ASN A 368 18.82 -17.86 -1.87
C ASN A 368 18.70 -18.18 -3.37
N GLU A 369 18.35 -17.19 -4.19
CA GLU A 369 18.17 -17.36 -5.64
C GLU A 369 19.44 -17.90 -6.37
N ARG A 370 20.64 -17.74 -5.81
CA ARG A 370 21.88 -18.26 -6.34
C ARG A 370 22.11 -19.75 -6.04
N GLY A 371 21.38 -20.33 -5.05
CA GLY A 371 21.46 -21.73 -4.68
C GLY A 371 21.55 -22.01 -3.18
N MET A 372 22.27 -23.07 -2.83
CA MET A 372 22.43 -23.55 -1.46
C MET A 372 23.89 -23.44 -1.02
N PHE A 373 24.15 -22.88 0.15
CA PHE A 373 25.48 -22.62 0.68
C PHE A 373 25.58 -23.08 2.14
N ALA A 374 26.75 -23.53 2.54
CA ALA A 374 27.12 -23.67 3.95
C ALA A 374 27.75 -22.35 4.41
N ARG A 375 27.20 -21.70 5.46
CA ARG A 375 27.85 -20.59 6.16
C ARG A 375 28.59 -21.15 7.39
N TYR A 376 29.92 -21.01 7.38
CA TYR A 376 30.78 -21.40 8.49
C TYR A 376 31.82 -20.32 8.77
N ARG A 377 31.91 -19.88 10.01
CA ARG A 377 32.80 -18.80 10.46
C ARG A 377 32.72 -17.53 9.61
N GLY A 378 31.51 -17.17 9.17
CA GLY A 378 31.23 -15.97 8.37
C GLY A 378 31.50 -16.09 6.88
N GLN A 379 31.99 -17.24 6.39
CA GLN A 379 32.20 -17.49 4.95
C GLN A 379 31.14 -18.43 4.39
N TYR A 380 30.86 -18.29 3.10
CA TYR A 380 29.86 -19.06 2.36
C TYR A 380 30.52 -20.02 1.39
N TYR A 381 30.17 -21.30 1.47
CA TYR A 381 30.67 -22.36 0.64
C TYR A 381 29.54 -23.04 -0.10
N PRO A 382 29.60 -23.21 -1.45
CA PRO A 382 28.58 -23.90 -2.21
C PRO A 382 28.37 -25.33 -1.67
N LEU A 383 27.12 -25.75 -1.52
CA LEU A 383 26.75 -27.10 -1.12
C LEU A 383 26.52 -27.96 -2.36
N VAL A 384 27.17 -29.10 -2.44
CA VAL A 384 27.02 -30.06 -3.54
C VAL A 384 26.30 -31.30 -3.03
N PRO A 385 25.27 -31.81 -3.74
CA PRO A 385 24.57 -33.02 -3.32
C PRO A 385 25.45 -34.26 -3.49
N CYS A 386 25.42 -35.20 -2.52
CA CYS A 386 26.11 -36.49 -2.57
C CYS A 386 25.12 -37.59 -2.99
N GLY A 387 25.45 -38.30 -4.11
CA GLY A 387 24.68 -39.47 -4.55
C GLY A 387 23.29 -39.14 -5.11
N GLU A 388 22.41 -40.14 -5.11
CA GLU A 388 21.03 -39.95 -5.56
C GLU A 388 20.27 -39.06 -4.58
N PHE A 389 19.60 -38.04 -5.11
CA PHE A 389 18.78 -37.12 -4.30
C PHE A 389 17.30 -37.45 -4.41
N VAL A 390 16.58 -37.20 -3.33
CA VAL A 390 15.15 -37.46 -3.24
C VAL A 390 14.40 -36.48 -4.13
N GLN A 391 13.58 -37.00 -5.06
CA GLN A 391 12.78 -36.17 -5.99
C GLN A 391 11.64 -35.38 -5.29
N GLN A 392 11.37 -35.61 -4.02
CA GLN A 392 10.32 -34.92 -3.27
C GLN A 392 10.85 -34.32 -1.98
N VAL A 393 10.97 -33.01 -1.97
CA VAL A 393 11.16 -32.20 -0.75
C VAL A 393 9.78 -31.94 -0.14
N TYR A 394 9.44 -32.69 0.91
CA TYR A 394 8.16 -32.52 1.59
C TYR A 394 8.38 -31.86 2.94
N ASN A 395 8.02 -30.58 3.04
CA ASN A 395 7.96 -29.92 4.33
C ASN A 395 6.88 -28.83 4.32
N ASP A 396 5.73 -29.13 4.90
CA ASP A 396 4.58 -28.23 5.02
C ASP A 396 4.89 -26.90 5.75
N LYS A 397 6.06 -26.83 6.41
CA LYS A 397 6.52 -25.64 7.15
C LYS A 397 7.46 -24.74 6.34
N MET A 398 7.91 -25.19 5.17
CA MET A 398 8.83 -24.41 4.34
C MET A 398 8.05 -23.58 3.31
N PRO A 399 8.36 -22.30 3.12
CA PRO A 399 7.75 -21.49 2.06
C PRO A 399 7.95 -22.12 0.69
N GLN A 400 6.92 -22.17 -0.13
CA GLN A 400 6.97 -22.81 -1.46
C GLN A 400 8.07 -22.22 -2.34
N VAL A 401 8.35 -20.92 -2.21
CA VAL A 401 9.45 -20.26 -2.95
C VAL A 401 10.80 -20.92 -2.61
N VAL A 402 11.08 -21.17 -1.32
CA VAL A 402 12.32 -21.82 -0.89
C VAL A 402 12.38 -23.27 -1.40
N VAL A 403 11.26 -23.99 -1.36
CA VAL A 403 11.14 -25.33 -1.94
C VAL A 403 11.47 -25.31 -3.43
N ASN A 404 10.95 -24.33 -4.19
CA ASN A 404 11.20 -24.18 -5.60
C ASN A 404 12.68 -23.86 -5.90
N ILE A 405 13.35 -23.09 -5.05
CA ILE A 405 14.79 -22.81 -5.17
C ILE A 405 15.58 -24.13 -4.99
N ILE A 406 15.27 -24.90 -3.96
CA ILE A 406 15.91 -26.20 -3.69
C ILE A 406 15.75 -27.14 -4.89
N TYR A 407 14.53 -27.25 -5.45
CA TYR A 407 14.28 -28.07 -6.63
C TYR A 407 15.08 -27.61 -7.85
N ARG A 408 15.11 -26.31 -8.14
CA ARG A 408 15.90 -25.76 -9.24
C ARG A 408 17.39 -26.09 -9.06
N TYR A 409 17.88 -25.94 -7.85
CA TYR A 409 19.26 -26.21 -7.49
C TYR A 409 19.60 -27.70 -7.70
N LEU A 410 18.84 -28.61 -7.13
CA LEU A 410 19.03 -30.06 -7.28
C LEU A 410 18.90 -30.51 -8.76
N TYR A 411 17.95 -29.93 -9.50
CA TYR A 411 17.74 -30.25 -10.90
C TYR A 411 18.93 -29.83 -11.79
N ALA A 412 19.60 -28.73 -11.46
CA ALA A 412 20.80 -28.32 -12.17
C ALA A 412 21.93 -29.36 -12.02
N PHE A 413 22.17 -29.88 -10.82
CA PHE A 413 23.12 -30.95 -10.57
C PHE A 413 22.73 -32.28 -11.27
N GLY A 414 21.45 -32.62 -11.32
CA GLY A 414 20.99 -33.84 -12.03
C GLY A 414 21.21 -33.83 -13.52
N LYS A 415 21.25 -32.64 -14.13
CA LYS A 415 21.62 -32.51 -15.57
C LYS A 415 23.13 -32.64 -15.84
N GLU A 416 23.97 -32.17 -14.92
CA GLU A 416 25.44 -32.30 -15.03
C GLU A 416 25.92 -33.74 -14.86
N ILE A 417 25.21 -34.54 -14.05
CA ILE A 417 25.56 -35.99 -13.88
C ILE A 417 25.07 -36.85 -15.05
N SER A 418 24.10 -36.36 -15.83
CA SER A 418 23.52 -37.09 -16.98
C SER A 418 24.17 -36.73 -18.32
N ALA A 419 25.10 -35.80 -18.35
CA ALA A 419 25.85 -35.36 -19.52
C ALA A 419 27.32 -35.84 -19.47
#